data_dd0d881b6cbd4cde2de14d7b355da112
#
_entry.id   dd0d881b6cbd4cde2de14d7b355da112
#
_cell.length_a   1.000
_cell.length_b   1.000
_cell.length_c   1.000
_cell.angle_alpha   90.00
_cell.angle_beta   90.00
_cell.angle_gamma   90.00
#
_symmetry.space_group_name_H-M   'P 1'
#
loop_
_entity.id
_entity.type
_entity.pdbx_description
1 polymer ?
#
loop_
_entity_poly.entity_id
_entity_poly.type
_entity_poly.pdbx_seq_one_letter_code
_entity_poly.pdbx_strand_id
1 'polypeptide(L)'
;TADLVISCGYDLVEYAPAKWNRTHKEDKKIIHMDFWPAEVDRDYIPTVEIVGDLADGLWQLNKLVEKQHKGKLPLFDIKTRGNLRNQLTEDFAAEKDDTGFPMKPQKILWDVRQVMGPSDVLLSDVGAHKMWISRYYQCQEPNTCLISNGFCTMGFAMPGSLGAKFAFPDRKILSISGDAGFGMNVQELETAVRRKLNIVAMVWVDGEYGLIKWKQQDGFDGKHSPLDFGNPQFKTLADAYGLWGREI
;
A
#
# COMPACT_ATOMS: atom_id res chain seq x y z
N THR A 1 16.43 -10.38 10.28
CA THR A 1 17.54 -11.33 10.43
C THR A 1 17.23 -12.66 9.74
N ALA A 2 16.73 -12.62 8.51
CA ALA A 2 16.57 -13.83 7.71
C ALA A 2 17.92 -14.24 7.12
N ASP A 3 18.21 -15.53 7.09
CA ASP A 3 19.36 -16.16 6.43
C ASP A 3 19.09 -16.49 4.97
N LEU A 4 17.80 -16.60 4.60
CA LEU A 4 17.31 -16.79 3.25
C LEU A 4 16.20 -15.78 2.94
N VAL A 5 16.28 -15.14 1.78
CA VAL A 5 15.25 -14.27 1.22
C VAL A 5 14.80 -14.84 -0.12
N ILE A 6 13.50 -14.99 -0.28
CA ILE A 6 12.89 -15.33 -1.58
C ILE A 6 12.16 -14.07 -2.05
N SER A 7 12.63 -13.47 -3.13
CA SER A 7 11.99 -12.35 -3.78
C SER A 7 11.13 -12.86 -4.95
N CYS A 8 9.88 -12.48 -4.96
CA CYS A 8 8.93 -12.85 -6.01
C CYS A 8 8.37 -11.58 -6.65
N GLY A 9 8.62 -11.36 -7.95
CA GLY A 9 8.18 -10.15 -8.64
C GLY A 9 8.73 -8.88 -8.01
N TYR A 10 10.02 -8.87 -7.69
CA TYR A 10 10.63 -7.81 -6.90
C TYR A 10 11.22 -6.72 -7.77
N ASP A 11 10.74 -5.50 -7.58
CA ASP A 11 11.24 -4.30 -8.24
C ASP A 11 12.21 -3.54 -7.30
N LEU A 12 13.46 -3.37 -7.76
CA LEU A 12 14.52 -2.65 -7.03
C LEU A 12 14.22 -1.18 -6.83
N VAL A 13 13.45 -0.57 -7.73
CA VAL A 13 13.15 0.87 -7.71
C VAL A 13 12.21 1.22 -6.56
N GLU A 14 11.18 0.39 -6.34
CA GLU A 14 10.20 0.63 -5.27
C GLU A 14 10.83 0.49 -3.88
N TYR A 15 11.64 -0.54 -3.68
CA TYR A 15 12.18 -0.83 -2.36
C TYR A 15 13.65 -1.25 -2.43
N ALA A 16 14.53 -0.26 -2.57
CA ALA A 16 15.95 -0.48 -2.79
C ALA A 16 16.56 -1.51 -1.82
N PRO A 17 17.35 -2.47 -2.32
CA PRO A 17 17.96 -3.54 -1.51
C PRO A 17 18.78 -3.01 -0.34
N ALA A 18 19.45 -1.88 -0.51
CA ALA A 18 20.19 -1.21 0.54
C ALA A 18 19.37 -0.91 1.81
N LYS A 19 18.04 -0.85 1.72
CA LYS A 19 17.17 -0.61 2.88
C LYS A 19 16.97 -1.83 3.77
N TRP A 20 16.99 -3.04 3.20
CA TRP A 20 16.72 -4.26 3.94
C TRP A 20 17.90 -5.24 3.98
N ASN A 21 18.89 -5.09 3.10
CA ASN A 21 20.05 -5.98 3.00
C ASN A 21 21.37 -5.28 3.43
N ARG A 22 21.32 -4.46 4.49
CA ARG A 22 22.47 -3.69 4.97
C ARG A 22 23.47 -4.49 5.79
N THR A 23 22.99 -5.49 6.52
CA THR A 23 23.80 -6.24 7.49
C THR A 23 23.82 -7.73 7.13
N HIS A 24 24.94 -8.39 7.40
CA HIS A 24 25.11 -9.82 7.14
C HIS A 24 24.86 -10.24 5.68
N LYS A 25 25.33 -9.41 4.73
CA LYS A 25 25.17 -9.66 3.29
C LYS A 25 25.77 -10.99 2.84
N GLU A 26 26.93 -11.32 3.37
CA GLU A 26 27.71 -12.51 2.99
C GLU A 26 27.03 -13.81 3.42
N ASP A 27 26.28 -13.77 4.52
CA ASP A 27 25.59 -14.93 5.07
C ASP A 27 24.17 -15.12 4.55
N LYS A 28 23.61 -14.09 3.87
CA LYS A 28 22.23 -14.08 3.41
C LYS A 28 22.14 -14.59 1.98
N LYS A 29 21.42 -15.68 1.78
CA LYS A 29 21.12 -16.22 0.46
C LYS A 29 19.87 -15.55 -0.10
N ILE A 30 19.91 -15.20 -1.40
CA ILE A 30 18.78 -14.60 -2.12
C ILE A 30 18.40 -15.53 -3.26
N ILE A 31 17.13 -15.92 -3.30
CA ILE A 31 16.50 -16.56 -4.44
C ILE A 31 15.64 -15.52 -5.13
N HIS A 32 15.99 -15.19 -6.36
CA HIS A 32 15.19 -14.32 -7.22
C HIS A 32 14.23 -15.17 -8.05
N MET A 33 12.95 -14.88 -7.99
CA MET A 33 11.92 -15.53 -8.78
C MET A 33 11.10 -14.47 -9.50
N ASP A 34 11.21 -14.43 -10.83
CA ASP A 34 10.56 -13.42 -11.65
C ASP A 34 10.41 -13.89 -13.09
N PHE A 35 9.61 -13.20 -13.91
CA PHE A 35 9.57 -13.35 -15.37
C PHE A 35 10.87 -12.88 -16.04
N TRP A 36 11.62 -12.03 -15.38
CA TRP A 36 12.86 -11.42 -15.87
C TRP A 36 14.06 -11.80 -15.01
N PRO A 37 15.26 -11.89 -15.58
CA PRO A 37 16.48 -11.99 -14.80
C PRO A 37 16.62 -10.84 -13.82
N ALA A 38 17.30 -11.10 -12.71
CA ALA A 38 17.54 -10.08 -11.69
C ALA A 38 18.40 -8.92 -12.24
N GLU A 39 17.97 -7.70 -11.95
CA GLU A 39 18.86 -6.55 -12.04
C GLU A 39 19.83 -6.60 -10.86
N VAL A 40 21.09 -6.91 -11.12
CA VAL A 40 22.10 -7.06 -10.08
C VAL A 40 22.58 -5.70 -9.59
N ASP A 41 22.49 -5.51 -8.28
CA ASP A 41 22.98 -4.35 -7.55
C ASP A 41 23.99 -4.80 -6.50
N ARG A 42 24.84 -3.87 -6.00
CA ARG A 42 25.79 -4.15 -4.92
C ARG A 42 25.15 -4.81 -3.70
N ASP A 43 23.89 -4.47 -3.43
CA ASP A 43 23.11 -4.94 -2.28
C ASP A 43 22.11 -6.03 -2.65
N TYR A 44 22.08 -6.45 -3.94
CA TYR A 44 21.19 -7.49 -4.46
C TYR A 44 21.90 -8.39 -5.45
N ILE A 45 22.50 -9.46 -4.92
CA ILE A 45 23.19 -10.49 -5.70
C ILE A 45 22.48 -11.81 -5.43
N PRO A 46 21.60 -12.28 -6.34
CA PRO A 46 20.94 -13.56 -6.16
C PRO A 46 21.92 -14.73 -6.13
N THR A 47 21.71 -15.65 -5.20
CA THR A 47 22.40 -16.93 -5.16
C THR A 47 21.81 -17.90 -6.18
N VAL A 48 20.48 -17.79 -6.39
CA VAL A 48 19.74 -18.60 -7.37
C VAL A 48 18.73 -17.69 -8.04
N GLU A 49 18.62 -17.84 -9.37
CA GLU A 49 17.58 -17.18 -10.16
C GLU A 49 16.64 -18.23 -10.76
N ILE A 50 15.35 -17.98 -10.62
CA ILE A 50 14.28 -18.76 -11.22
C ILE A 50 13.50 -17.80 -12.14
N VAL A 51 13.83 -17.84 -13.43
CA VAL A 51 13.22 -16.97 -14.42
C VAL A 51 12.09 -17.74 -15.12
N GLY A 52 10.86 -17.24 -14.99
CA GLY A 52 9.68 -17.88 -15.56
C GLY A 52 8.38 -17.45 -14.90
N ASP A 53 7.33 -18.23 -15.11
CA ASP A 53 6.03 -17.96 -14.48
C ASP A 53 6.10 -18.15 -12.97
N LEU A 54 5.72 -17.11 -12.22
CA LEU A 54 5.79 -17.08 -10.76
C LEU A 54 4.86 -18.12 -10.12
N ALA A 55 3.66 -18.32 -10.69
CA ALA A 55 2.71 -19.25 -10.13
C ALA A 55 3.21 -20.70 -10.32
N ASP A 56 3.75 -21.03 -11.48
CA ASP A 56 4.35 -22.34 -11.73
C ASP A 56 5.60 -22.58 -10.89
N GLY A 57 6.48 -21.58 -10.77
CA GLY A 57 7.67 -21.65 -9.95
C GLY A 57 7.35 -21.92 -8.47
N LEU A 58 6.40 -21.19 -7.91
CA LEU A 58 5.93 -21.38 -6.52
C LEU A 58 5.26 -22.76 -6.34
N TRP A 59 4.46 -23.18 -7.31
CA TRP A 59 3.82 -24.49 -7.27
C TRP A 59 4.83 -25.64 -7.31
N GLN A 60 5.85 -25.57 -8.16
CA GLN A 60 6.92 -26.56 -8.21
C GLN A 60 7.74 -26.57 -6.93
N LEU A 61 8.06 -25.39 -6.39
CA LEU A 61 8.76 -25.27 -5.10
C LEU A 61 7.96 -25.94 -3.97
N ASN A 62 6.66 -25.69 -3.88
CA ASN A 62 5.78 -26.33 -2.90
C ASN A 62 5.81 -27.86 -3.05
N LYS A 63 5.69 -28.39 -4.28
CA LYS A 63 5.78 -29.85 -4.52
C LYS A 63 7.11 -30.45 -4.07
N LEU A 64 8.22 -29.76 -4.34
CA LEU A 64 9.55 -30.22 -3.91
C LEU A 64 9.65 -30.27 -2.39
N VAL A 65 9.19 -29.23 -1.71
CA VAL A 65 9.18 -29.14 -0.24
C VAL A 65 8.31 -30.25 0.36
N GLU A 66 7.11 -30.48 -0.16
CA GLU A 66 6.22 -31.56 0.28
C GLU A 66 6.87 -32.93 0.12
N LYS A 67 7.49 -33.18 -1.03
CA LYS A 67 8.18 -34.45 -1.34
C LYS A 67 9.36 -34.70 -0.41
N GLN A 68 10.19 -33.66 -0.15
CA GLN A 68 11.37 -33.79 0.68
C GLN A 68 11.05 -33.95 2.17
N HIS A 69 10.04 -33.23 2.64
CA HIS A 69 9.67 -33.19 4.05
C HIS A 69 8.50 -34.11 4.42
N LYS A 70 7.96 -34.91 3.48
CA LYS A 70 6.83 -35.82 3.68
C LYS A 70 5.68 -35.19 4.46
N GLY A 71 5.36 -33.93 4.14
CA GLY A 71 4.31 -33.15 4.81
C GLY A 71 4.70 -32.59 6.20
N LYS A 72 5.93 -32.85 6.69
CA LYS A 72 6.45 -32.29 7.93
C LYS A 72 7.40 -31.15 7.59
N LEU A 73 6.87 -29.93 7.50
CA LEU A 73 7.69 -28.73 7.33
C LEU A 73 8.56 -28.52 8.58
N PRO A 74 9.84 -28.12 8.40
CA PRO A 74 10.63 -27.68 9.55
C PRO A 74 9.92 -26.52 10.24
N LEU A 75 9.91 -26.55 11.56
CA LEU A 75 9.32 -25.46 12.35
C LEU A 75 10.19 -24.21 12.18
N PHE A 76 9.72 -23.28 11.38
CA PHE A 76 10.24 -21.92 11.41
C PHE A 76 9.90 -21.25 12.75
N ASP A 77 10.64 -20.22 13.10
CA ASP A 77 10.32 -19.44 14.31
C ASP A 77 8.99 -18.69 14.18
N ILE A 78 7.90 -19.48 14.32
CA ILE A 78 6.51 -18.98 14.30
C ILE A 78 6.27 -17.98 15.44
N LYS A 79 7.02 -18.12 16.54
CA LYS A 79 6.84 -17.26 17.72
C LYS A 79 7.26 -15.83 17.45
N THR A 80 8.44 -15.60 16.86
CA THR A 80 8.88 -14.24 16.48
C THR A 80 7.93 -13.60 15.49
N ARG A 81 7.47 -14.33 14.46
CA ARG A 81 6.48 -13.83 13.51
C ARG A 81 5.15 -13.51 14.20
N GLY A 82 4.68 -14.39 15.08
CA GLY A 82 3.45 -14.16 15.85
C GLY A 82 3.53 -12.91 16.71
N ASN A 83 4.64 -12.71 17.40
CA ASN A 83 4.88 -11.54 18.24
C ASN A 83 4.88 -10.25 17.41
N LEU A 84 5.56 -10.22 16.25
CA LEU A 84 5.55 -9.05 15.35
C LEU A 84 4.14 -8.72 14.84
N ARG A 85 3.37 -9.74 14.45
CA ARG A 85 1.99 -9.54 14.01
C ARG A 85 1.12 -9.01 15.14
N ASN A 86 1.24 -9.55 16.33
CA ASN A 86 0.50 -9.09 17.50
C ASN A 86 0.84 -7.64 17.82
N GLN A 87 2.13 -7.30 17.84
CA GLN A 87 2.59 -5.92 18.06
C GLN A 87 2.01 -4.95 17.03
N LEU A 88 2.03 -5.30 15.73
CA LEU A 88 1.41 -4.45 14.69
C LEU A 88 -0.09 -4.30 14.89
N THR A 89 -0.78 -5.34 15.36
CA THR A 89 -2.21 -5.29 15.65
C THR A 89 -2.51 -4.43 16.89
N GLU A 90 -1.69 -4.55 17.92
CA GLU A 90 -1.77 -3.72 19.13
C GLU A 90 -1.49 -2.26 18.83
N ASP A 91 -0.43 -1.94 18.07
CA ASP A 91 -0.11 -0.60 17.61
C ASP A 91 -1.27 0.02 16.80
N PHE A 92 -1.92 -0.77 15.97
CA PHE A 92 -3.08 -0.34 15.18
C PHE A 92 -4.30 -0.09 16.06
N ALA A 93 -4.54 -0.93 17.04
CA ALA A 93 -5.67 -0.82 17.96
C ALA A 93 -5.46 0.26 19.03
N ALA A 94 -4.23 0.69 19.30
CA ALA A 94 -3.91 1.65 20.36
C ALA A 94 -4.62 3.00 20.18
N GLU A 95 -4.83 3.42 18.94
CA GLU A 95 -5.44 4.72 18.61
C GLU A 95 -6.94 4.62 18.28
N LYS A 96 -7.57 3.46 18.47
CA LYS A 96 -8.98 3.22 18.09
C LYS A 96 -9.99 4.14 18.75
N ASP A 97 -9.72 4.56 19.98
CA ASP A 97 -10.58 5.41 20.80
C ASP A 97 -10.12 6.87 20.81
N ASP A 98 -9.13 7.24 19.98
CA ASP A 98 -8.65 8.62 19.89
C ASP A 98 -9.74 9.53 19.30
N THR A 99 -10.02 10.64 19.98
CA THR A 99 -10.98 11.67 19.56
C THR A 99 -10.30 13.01 19.28
N GLY A 100 -8.96 13.02 19.24
CA GLY A 100 -8.17 14.22 18.98
C GLY A 100 -8.31 14.74 17.55
N PHE A 101 -8.02 16.02 17.37
CA PHE A 101 -7.92 16.66 16.06
C PHE A 101 -6.56 17.37 15.95
N PRO A 102 -5.84 17.27 14.84
CA PRO A 102 -6.18 16.49 13.63
C PRO A 102 -6.22 14.98 13.89
N MET A 103 -7.12 14.30 13.16
CA MET A 103 -7.31 12.85 13.31
C MET A 103 -6.04 12.08 12.94
N LYS A 104 -5.66 11.12 13.76
CA LYS A 104 -4.50 10.26 13.48
C LYS A 104 -4.79 9.29 12.34
N PRO A 105 -3.85 9.05 11.43
CA PRO A 105 -3.99 8.08 10.33
C PRO A 105 -4.42 6.69 10.80
N GLN A 106 -3.90 6.23 11.94
CA GLN A 106 -4.24 4.93 12.53
C GLN A 106 -5.73 4.86 12.91
N LYS A 107 -6.26 5.93 13.52
CA LYS A 107 -7.68 6.03 13.88
C LYS A 107 -8.57 5.95 12.65
N ILE A 108 -8.25 6.73 11.62
CA ILE A 108 -9.00 6.74 10.37
C ILE A 108 -9.02 5.33 9.75
N LEU A 109 -7.87 4.68 9.66
CA LEU A 109 -7.76 3.34 9.06
C LEU A 109 -8.43 2.27 9.91
N TRP A 110 -8.40 2.42 11.25
CA TRP A 110 -9.14 1.54 12.14
C TRP A 110 -10.63 1.60 11.84
N ASP A 111 -11.20 2.79 11.78
CA ASP A 111 -12.63 2.97 11.49
C ASP A 111 -13.01 2.49 10.09
N VAL A 112 -12.16 2.80 9.10
CA VAL A 112 -12.32 2.27 7.73
C VAL A 112 -12.41 0.75 7.74
N ARG A 113 -11.51 0.07 8.50
CA ARG A 113 -11.55 -1.40 8.57
C ARG A 113 -12.80 -1.95 9.21
N GLN A 114 -13.45 -1.22 10.14
CA GLN A 114 -14.69 -1.67 10.77
C GLN A 114 -15.89 -1.64 9.81
N VAL A 115 -15.87 -0.75 8.81
CA VAL A 115 -16.99 -0.57 7.87
C VAL A 115 -16.80 -1.27 6.53
N MET A 116 -15.56 -1.60 6.17
CA MET A 116 -15.22 -2.33 4.95
C MET A 116 -15.31 -3.84 5.19
N GLY A 117 -16.03 -4.56 4.35
CA GLY A 117 -16.08 -6.02 4.39
C GLY A 117 -14.79 -6.67 3.86
N PRO A 118 -14.63 -7.99 3.98
CA PRO A 118 -13.43 -8.70 3.54
C PRO A 118 -13.12 -8.53 2.05
N SER A 119 -14.14 -8.49 1.21
CA SER A 119 -14.04 -8.40 -0.26
C SER A 119 -14.20 -6.98 -0.82
N ASP A 120 -14.49 -6.00 0.04
CA ASP A 120 -14.58 -4.59 -0.38
C ASP A 120 -13.21 -4.05 -0.77
N VAL A 121 -13.16 -3.09 -1.68
CA VAL A 121 -11.92 -2.64 -2.28
C VAL A 121 -11.56 -1.23 -1.83
N LEU A 122 -10.35 -1.08 -1.30
CA LEU A 122 -9.71 0.20 -1.01
C LEU A 122 -8.67 0.49 -2.09
N LEU A 123 -8.74 1.69 -2.68
CA LEU A 123 -7.69 2.20 -3.55
C LEU A 123 -6.95 3.33 -2.85
N SER A 124 -5.64 3.19 -2.74
CA SER A 124 -4.77 4.23 -2.19
C SER A 124 -4.10 5.01 -3.30
N ASP A 125 -4.23 6.31 -3.24
CA ASP A 125 -3.40 7.21 -4.03
C ASP A 125 -1.96 7.25 -3.48
N VAL A 126 -1.12 8.06 -4.08
CA VAL A 126 0.29 8.23 -3.73
C VAL A 126 0.49 9.49 -2.90
N GLY A 127 1.19 9.33 -1.78
CA GLY A 127 1.46 10.37 -0.81
C GLY A 127 1.78 9.80 0.56
N ALA A 128 1.84 10.62 1.59
CA ALA A 128 2.11 10.19 2.97
C ALA A 128 1.08 9.15 3.47
N HIS A 129 -0.20 9.31 3.10
CA HIS A 129 -1.27 8.38 3.43
C HIS A 129 -1.03 6.94 2.93
N LYS A 130 -0.35 6.76 1.77
CA LYS A 130 0.04 5.45 1.26
C LYS A 130 0.87 4.66 2.27
N MET A 131 1.79 5.34 2.97
CA MET A 131 2.67 4.70 3.95
C MET A 131 1.89 4.18 5.16
N TRP A 132 0.89 4.95 5.60
CA TRP A 132 -0.01 4.54 6.68
C TRP A 132 -0.91 3.38 6.27
N ILE A 133 -1.50 3.45 5.07
CA ILE A 133 -2.37 2.39 4.53
C ILE A 133 -1.58 1.07 4.39
N SER A 134 -0.39 1.12 3.78
CA SER A 134 0.44 -0.07 3.57
C SER A 134 0.88 -0.73 4.88
N ARG A 135 1.02 0.04 5.96
CA ARG A 135 1.42 -0.47 7.27
C ARG A 135 0.26 -1.01 8.10
N TYR A 136 -0.89 -0.33 8.10
CA TYR A 136 -1.95 -0.59 9.06
C TYR A 136 -3.21 -1.20 8.47
N TYR A 137 -3.52 -0.96 7.18
CA TYR A 137 -4.73 -1.54 6.62
C TYR A 137 -4.59 -3.04 6.40
N GLN A 138 -5.41 -3.83 7.10
CA GLN A 138 -5.36 -5.28 7.05
C GLN A 138 -6.24 -5.82 5.92
N CYS A 139 -5.60 -6.31 4.85
CA CYS A 139 -6.29 -7.03 3.78
C CYS A 139 -6.70 -8.42 4.27
N GLN A 140 -7.95 -8.80 4.05
CA GLN A 140 -8.49 -10.10 4.41
C GLN A 140 -8.59 -11.03 3.20
N GLU A 141 -8.72 -10.46 2.00
CA GLU A 141 -8.72 -11.17 0.72
C GLU A 141 -7.70 -10.55 -0.24
N PRO A 142 -7.17 -11.32 -1.20
CA PRO A 142 -6.29 -10.79 -2.23
C PRO A 142 -6.96 -9.69 -3.07
N ASN A 143 -6.18 -8.72 -3.54
CA ASN A 143 -6.62 -7.63 -4.42
C ASN A 143 -7.74 -6.75 -3.83
N THR A 144 -7.79 -6.61 -2.51
CA THR A 144 -8.75 -5.74 -1.81
C THR A 144 -8.14 -4.42 -1.32
N CYS A 145 -6.83 -4.25 -1.44
CA CYS A 145 -6.14 -2.98 -1.25
C CYS A 145 -5.19 -2.75 -2.43
N LEU A 146 -5.55 -1.79 -3.29
CA LEU A 146 -4.78 -1.47 -4.50
C LEU A 146 -4.01 -0.19 -4.28
N ILE A 147 -2.70 -0.26 -4.42
CA ILE A 147 -1.78 0.87 -4.26
C ILE A 147 -1.01 1.01 -5.56
N SER A 148 -0.94 2.24 -6.10
CA SER A 148 -0.10 2.51 -7.27
C SER A 148 1.36 2.40 -6.88
N ASN A 149 2.02 1.34 -7.34
CA ASN A 149 3.44 1.06 -7.19
C ASN A 149 4.18 1.22 -8.53
N GLY A 150 5.49 1.08 -8.52
CA GLY A 150 6.34 1.37 -9.67
C GLY A 150 6.53 2.87 -9.85
N PHE A 151 5.86 3.49 -10.79
CA PHE A 151 5.94 4.94 -11.02
C PHE A 151 5.23 5.80 -9.97
N CYS A 152 4.48 5.17 -9.05
CA CYS A 152 3.79 5.87 -7.96
C CYS A 152 2.97 7.06 -8.47
N THR A 153 2.05 6.80 -9.39
CA THR A 153 1.24 7.81 -10.06
C THR A 153 0.25 8.46 -9.09
N MET A 154 0.43 9.74 -8.81
CA MET A 154 -0.57 10.54 -8.09
C MET A 154 -1.83 10.71 -8.95
N GLY A 155 -2.99 10.81 -8.29
CA GLY A 155 -4.29 10.86 -8.96
C GLY A 155 -4.84 9.51 -9.41
N PHE A 156 -4.19 8.40 -9.06
CA PHE A 156 -4.61 7.05 -9.43
C PHE A 156 -5.92 6.60 -8.78
N ALA A 157 -6.12 6.93 -7.50
CA ALA A 157 -7.16 6.30 -6.69
C ALA A 157 -8.58 6.66 -7.15
N MET A 158 -8.82 7.91 -7.56
CA MET A 158 -10.15 8.34 -8.01
C MET A 158 -10.59 7.62 -9.29
N PRO A 159 -9.88 7.71 -10.44
CA PRO A 159 -10.24 6.97 -11.65
C PRO A 159 -10.20 5.45 -11.45
N GLY A 160 -9.25 4.95 -10.69
CA GLY A 160 -9.16 3.52 -10.34
C GLY A 160 -10.39 3.03 -9.60
N SER A 161 -10.98 3.85 -8.73
CA SER A 161 -12.21 3.50 -7.99
C SER A 161 -13.43 3.36 -8.90
N LEU A 162 -13.51 4.15 -9.97
CA LEU A 162 -14.55 3.99 -10.99
C LEU A 162 -14.38 2.65 -11.71
N GLY A 163 -13.16 2.33 -12.13
CA GLY A 163 -12.84 1.04 -12.75
C GLY A 163 -13.17 -0.15 -11.84
N ALA A 164 -12.79 -0.06 -10.57
CA ALA A 164 -13.11 -1.08 -9.57
C ALA A 164 -14.62 -1.24 -9.39
N LYS A 165 -15.39 -0.14 -9.38
CA LYS A 165 -16.86 -0.19 -9.25
C LYS A 165 -17.54 -0.78 -10.48
N PHE A 166 -17.00 -0.57 -11.67
CA PHE A 166 -17.48 -1.25 -12.87
C PHE A 166 -17.21 -2.76 -12.84
N ALA A 167 -16.02 -3.14 -12.37
CA ALA A 167 -15.63 -4.54 -12.28
C ALA A 167 -16.39 -5.29 -11.15
N PHE A 168 -16.70 -4.60 -10.05
CA PHE A 168 -17.32 -5.17 -8.86
C PHE A 168 -18.50 -4.29 -8.39
N PRO A 169 -19.63 -4.32 -9.09
CA PRO A 169 -20.76 -3.41 -8.84
C PRO A 169 -21.38 -3.56 -7.44
N ASP A 170 -21.27 -4.74 -6.84
CA ASP A 170 -21.88 -5.04 -5.53
C ASP A 170 -20.96 -4.77 -4.33
N ARG A 171 -19.65 -4.58 -4.56
CA ARG A 171 -18.69 -4.29 -3.50
C ARG A 171 -18.69 -2.81 -3.12
N LYS A 172 -18.37 -2.51 -1.87
CA LYS A 172 -18.02 -1.14 -1.48
C LYS A 172 -16.66 -0.80 -2.06
N ILE A 173 -16.56 0.39 -2.63
CA ILE A 173 -15.30 0.90 -3.17
C ILE A 173 -14.98 2.20 -2.44
N LEU A 174 -13.79 2.24 -1.85
CA LEU A 174 -13.25 3.40 -1.15
C LEU A 174 -11.97 3.87 -1.84
N SER A 175 -11.96 5.11 -2.30
CA SER A 175 -10.75 5.82 -2.73
C SER A 175 -10.21 6.63 -1.57
N ILE A 176 -8.92 6.49 -1.23
CA ILE A 176 -8.22 7.37 -0.29
C ILE A 176 -7.12 8.09 -1.03
N SER A 177 -7.19 9.40 -1.04
CA SER A 177 -6.22 10.30 -1.69
C SER A 177 -5.78 11.39 -0.72
N GLY A 178 -4.55 11.88 -0.87
CA GLY A 178 -4.21 13.21 -0.39
C GLY A 178 -4.89 14.27 -1.25
N ASP A 179 -4.96 15.47 -0.73
CA ASP A 179 -5.61 16.62 -1.39
C ASP A 179 -5.02 16.95 -2.77
N ALA A 180 -3.69 16.97 -2.89
CA ALA A 180 -3.01 17.19 -4.17
C ALA A 180 -3.32 16.07 -5.18
N GLY A 181 -3.25 14.80 -4.77
CA GLY A 181 -3.55 13.67 -5.64
C GLY A 181 -5.00 13.66 -6.09
N PHE A 182 -5.93 13.94 -5.19
CA PHE A 182 -7.35 14.06 -5.53
C PHE A 182 -7.59 15.17 -6.55
N GLY A 183 -6.94 16.33 -6.38
CA GLY A 183 -7.06 17.46 -7.30
C GLY A 183 -6.60 17.14 -8.73
N MET A 184 -5.70 16.18 -8.94
CA MET A 184 -5.19 15.83 -10.26
C MET A 184 -6.22 15.14 -11.17
N ASN A 185 -7.20 14.45 -10.60
CA ASN A 185 -8.24 13.74 -11.35
C ASN A 185 -9.66 13.98 -10.79
N VAL A 186 -9.87 15.13 -10.19
CA VAL A 186 -11.16 15.52 -9.59
C VAL A 186 -12.30 15.54 -10.60
N GLN A 187 -12.03 15.80 -11.88
CA GLN A 187 -13.02 15.79 -12.96
C GLN A 187 -13.72 14.42 -13.12
N GLU A 188 -13.13 13.36 -12.64
CA GLU A 188 -13.73 12.01 -12.66
C GLU A 188 -14.98 11.90 -11.77
N LEU A 189 -15.23 12.87 -10.89
CA LEU A 189 -16.50 12.98 -10.17
C LEU A 189 -17.69 13.10 -11.13
N GLU A 190 -17.50 13.76 -12.29
CA GLU A 190 -18.54 13.80 -13.34
C GLU A 190 -18.90 12.39 -13.81
N THR A 191 -17.90 11.58 -14.11
CA THR A 191 -18.11 10.19 -14.55
C THR A 191 -18.85 9.40 -13.47
N ALA A 192 -18.48 9.56 -12.20
CA ALA A 192 -19.15 8.90 -11.08
C ALA A 192 -20.64 9.27 -11.02
N VAL A 193 -20.96 10.57 -11.15
CA VAL A 193 -22.33 11.08 -11.12
C VAL A 193 -23.13 10.59 -12.32
N ARG A 194 -22.63 10.80 -13.53
CA ARG A 194 -23.29 10.42 -14.79
C ARG A 194 -23.56 8.92 -14.85
N ARG A 195 -22.64 8.11 -14.34
CA ARG A 195 -22.76 6.65 -14.31
C ARG A 195 -23.43 6.11 -13.05
N LYS A 196 -23.81 6.98 -12.12
CA LYS A 196 -24.44 6.64 -10.84
C LYS A 196 -23.63 5.59 -10.05
N LEU A 197 -22.32 5.77 -10.00
CA LEU A 197 -21.42 4.85 -9.31
C LEU A 197 -21.43 5.15 -7.81
N ASN A 198 -21.83 4.18 -7.01
CA ASN A 198 -21.79 4.29 -5.56
C ASN A 198 -20.39 3.97 -5.03
N ILE A 199 -19.56 5.01 -4.93
CA ILE A 199 -18.20 4.98 -4.40
C ILE A 199 -18.07 6.01 -3.28
N VAL A 200 -17.06 5.86 -2.42
CA VAL A 200 -16.68 6.86 -1.43
C VAL A 200 -15.29 7.37 -1.79
N ALA A 201 -15.16 8.69 -1.94
CA ALA A 201 -13.87 9.37 -2.06
C ALA A 201 -13.53 10.03 -0.72
N MET A 202 -12.48 9.57 -0.07
CA MET A 202 -11.95 10.13 1.17
C MET A 202 -10.68 10.92 0.84
N VAL A 203 -10.68 12.21 1.18
CA VAL A 203 -9.56 13.11 0.93
C VAL A 203 -8.91 13.46 2.27
N TRP A 204 -7.63 13.13 2.41
CA TRP A 204 -6.82 13.55 3.57
C TRP A 204 -6.15 14.88 3.23
N VAL A 205 -6.40 15.87 4.06
CA VAL A 205 -6.03 17.26 3.77
C VAL A 205 -4.92 17.68 4.72
N ASP A 206 -3.72 17.93 4.18
CA ASP A 206 -2.60 18.52 4.90
C ASP A 206 -2.05 19.79 4.22
N GLY A 207 -2.51 20.10 3.01
CA GLY A 207 -2.13 21.32 2.27
C GLY A 207 -0.70 21.31 1.75
N GLU A 208 -0.07 20.14 1.68
CA GLU A 208 1.32 20.03 1.23
C GLU A 208 1.63 18.69 0.53
N TYR A 209 2.75 18.63 -0.19
CA TYR A 209 3.27 17.37 -0.71
C TYR A 209 4.07 16.62 0.37
N GLY A 210 3.36 16.09 1.38
CA GLY A 210 3.93 15.58 2.63
C GLY A 210 5.01 14.51 2.44
N LEU A 211 4.84 13.52 1.53
CA LEU A 211 5.84 12.48 1.30
C LEU A 211 7.13 13.04 0.64
N ILE A 212 7.00 14.04 -0.23
CA ILE A 212 8.15 14.72 -0.83
C ILE A 212 8.90 15.49 0.25
N LYS A 213 8.17 16.22 1.11
CA LYS A 213 8.73 16.92 2.26
C LYS A 213 9.52 15.98 3.17
N TRP A 214 8.96 14.83 3.53
CA TRP A 214 9.66 13.83 4.35
C TRP A 214 10.96 13.35 3.69
N LYS A 215 10.91 13.03 2.39
CA LYS A 215 12.12 12.60 1.65
C LYS A 215 13.20 13.69 1.58
N GLN A 216 12.79 14.95 1.40
CA GLN A 216 13.72 16.06 1.40
C GLN A 216 14.34 16.27 2.79
N GLN A 217 13.54 16.24 3.84
CA GLN A 217 14.02 16.37 5.22
C GLN A 217 15.01 15.26 5.59
N ASP A 218 14.74 14.02 5.20
CA ASP A 218 15.63 12.87 5.43
C ASP A 218 16.93 12.97 4.62
N GLY A 219 16.87 13.46 3.39
CA GLY A 219 18.01 13.56 2.48
C GLY A 219 18.87 14.84 2.61
N PHE A 220 18.36 15.88 3.27
CA PHE A 220 19.00 17.21 3.30
C PHE A 220 19.03 17.84 4.71
N ASP A 221 19.37 17.05 5.71
CA ASP A 221 19.55 17.50 7.11
C ASP A 221 18.36 18.32 7.65
N GLY A 222 17.15 17.85 7.42
CA GLY A 222 15.93 18.52 7.86
C GLY A 222 15.45 19.68 6.99
N LYS A 223 16.16 19.99 5.90
CA LYS A 223 15.78 21.07 4.98
C LYS A 223 14.84 20.57 3.90
N HIS A 224 13.90 21.40 3.50
CA HIS A 224 13.02 21.17 2.36
C HIS A 224 12.64 22.49 1.68
N SER A 225 12.28 22.44 0.41
CA SER A 225 11.66 23.56 -0.28
C SER A 225 10.20 23.74 0.18
N PRO A 226 9.60 24.93 0.01
CA PRO A 226 8.17 25.10 0.20
C PRO A 226 7.39 24.14 -0.71
N LEU A 227 6.47 23.39 -0.13
CA LEU A 227 5.66 22.37 -0.82
C LEU A 227 4.16 22.51 -0.48
N ASP A 228 3.82 23.63 0.15
CA ASP A 228 2.47 24.03 0.52
C ASP A 228 1.69 24.58 -0.67
N PHE A 229 0.39 24.35 -0.66
CA PHE A 229 -0.55 24.85 -1.67
C PHE A 229 -1.93 25.08 -1.07
N GLY A 230 -2.77 25.86 -1.78
CA GLY A 230 -4.16 26.07 -1.39
C GLY A 230 -5.08 24.98 -1.92
N ASN A 231 -6.05 24.60 -1.12
CA ASN A 231 -7.09 23.64 -1.48
C ASN A 231 -8.45 24.34 -1.74
N PRO A 232 -9.29 23.79 -2.61
CA PRO A 232 -10.69 24.19 -2.67
C PRO A 232 -11.42 23.72 -1.39
N GLN A 233 -12.56 24.32 -1.13
CA GLN A 233 -13.51 23.78 -0.15
C GLN A 233 -14.10 22.46 -0.68
N PHE A 234 -13.60 21.31 -0.23
CA PHE A 234 -13.97 20.00 -0.80
C PHE A 234 -15.47 19.69 -0.64
N LYS A 235 -16.10 20.12 0.45
CA LYS A 235 -17.55 20.01 0.58
C LYS A 235 -18.31 20.80 -0.50
N THR A 236 -17.92 22.04 -0.75
CA THR A 236 -18.51 22.88 -1.79
C THR A 236 -18.29 22.28 -3.18
N LEU A 237 -17.12 21.68 -3.40
CA LEU A 237 -16.81 20.96 -4.63
C LEU A 237 -17.73 19.75 -4.83
N ALA A 238 -17.96 18.96 -3.78
CA ALA A 238 -18.89 17.84 -3.83
C ALA A 238 -20.33 18.33 -4.16
N ASP A 239 -20.79 19.38 -3.50
CA ASP A 239 -22.10 19.99 -3.75
C ASP A 239 -22.23 20.47 -5.21
N ALA A 240 -21.15 21.05 -5.79
CA ALA A 240 -21.13 21.51 -7.18
C ALA A 240 -21.28 20.36 -8.20
N TYR A 241 -20.83 19.15 -7.86
CA TYR A 241 -21.06 17.94 -8.65
C TYR A 241 -22.40 17.24 -8.33
N GLY A 242 -23.20 17.79 -7.39
CA GLY A 242 -24.44 17.15 -6.94
C GLY A 242 -24.20 15.91 -6.05
N LEU A 243 -23.03 15.82 -5.41
CA LEU A 243 -22.64 14.76 -4.52
C LEU A 243 -22.84 15.17 -3.06
N TRP A 244 -23.08 14.18 -2.20
CA TRP A 244 -23.02 14.41 -0.77
C TRP A 244 -21.57 14.50 -0.30
N GLY A 245 -21.23 15.56 0.41
CA GLY A 245 -19.90 15.78 1.00
C GLY A 245 -19.98 16.15 2.48
N ARG A 246 -19.00 15.69 3.26
CA ARG A 246 -18.85 16.00 4.69
C ARG A 246 -17.39 16.17 5.04
N GLU A 247 -17.10 17.21 5.81
CA GLU A 247 -15.82 17.39 6.51
C GLU A 247 -15.93 16.81 7.94
N ILE A 248 -14.89 16.18 8.40
CA ILE A 248 -14.75 15.54 9.71
C ILE A 248 -13.44 15.98 10.35
#